data_46377c8c3c317654c04f10753972f49e
#
_entry.id   46377c8c3c317654c04f10753972f49e
#
_cell.length_a   1.000
_cell.length_b   1.000
_cell.length_c   1.000
_cell.angle_alpha   90.00
_cell.angle_beta   90.00
_cell.angle_gamma   90.00
#
_symmetry.space_group_name_H-M   'P 1'
#
loop_
_entity.id
_entity.type
_entity.pdbx_description
1 polymer ?
#
loop_
_entity_poly.entity_id
_entity_poly.type
_entity_poly.pdbx_seq_one_letter_code
_entity_poly.pdbx_strand_id
1 'polypeptide(L)'
;SGGQGSDEPVSEAKAMFEYLSYNGVPKDKMVLETFSTSTVENIAYSKVLIDKLEEEKVKEREHRGPVIHSEAPAGFVEVEKRPVQVGILTSNFHIFRARMIAEKWGIPKVYGIPSKSDPILFPHLCVRECLAIIKDRLMGNM
;
A
#
# COMPACT_ATOMS: atom_id res chain seq x y z
N SER A 1 -6.09 -3.20 -0.69
CA SER A 1 -6.15 -3.87 -2.00
C SER A 1 -6.41 -5.36 -1.83
N GLY A 2 -6.91 -5.99 -2.86
CA GLY A 2 -7.20 -7.41 -2.92
C GLY A 2 -8.42 -7.67 -3.80
N GLY A 3 -8.22 -8.48 -4.84
CA GLY A 3 -9.28 -8.89 -5.76
C GLY A 3 -10.23 -9.92 -5.15
N GLN A 4 -11.00 -10.54 -6.01
CA GLN A 4 -11.94 -11.58 -5.63
C GLN A 4 -11.38 -12.94 -6.09
N GLY A 5 -11.20 -13.85 -5.15
CA GLY A 5 -10.89 -15.24 -5.46
C GLY A 5 -12.08 -15.95 -6.11
N SER A 6 -11.82 -17.05 -6.83
CA SER A 6 -12.86 -17.83 -7.53
C SER A 6 -13.98 -18.34 -6.60
N ASP A 7 -13.64 -18.56 -5.34
CA ASP A 7 -14.55 -19.15 -4.33
C ASP A 7 -15.04 -18.12 -3.30
N GLU A 8 -14.75 -16.84 -3.52
CA GLU A 8 -15.10 -15.76 -2.60
C GLU A 8 -16.34 -15.01 -3.09
N PRO A 9 -17.30 -14.71 -2.19
CA PRO A 9 -18.52 -13.99 -2.56
C PRO A 9 -18.27 -12.50 -2.83
N VAL A 10 -17.20 -11.94 -2.29
CA VAL A 10 -16.81 -10.52 -2.44
C VAL A 10 -15.28 -10.41 -2.48
N SER A 11 -14.76 -9.33 -3.09
CA SER A 11 -13.32 -9.08 -3.08
C SER A 11 -12.79 -8.78 -1.67
N GLU A 12 -11.54 -9.17 -1.39
CA GLU A 12 -10.88 -8.89 -0.10
C GLU A 12 -10.91 -7.39 0.23
N ALA A 13 -10.66 -6.53 -0.76
CA ALA A 13 -10.70 -5.08 -0.57
C ALA A 13 -12.08 -4.59 -0.13
N LYS A 14 -13.17 -5.17 -0.68
CA LYS A 14 -14.53 -4.80 -0.29
C LYS A 14 -14.84 -5.25 1.14
N ALA A 15 -14.48 -6.47 1.50
CA ALA A 15 -14.66 -6.98 2.86
C ALA A 15 -13.90 -6.11 3.88
N MET A 16 -12.66 -5.75 3.58
CA MET A 16 -11.87 -4.83 4.42
C MET A 16 -12.51 -3.45 4.53
N PHE A 17 -13.03 -2.91 3.44
CA PHE A 17 -13.70 -1.61 3.42
C PHE A 17 -14.94 -1.59 4.31
N GLU A 18 -15.78 -2.62 4.23
CA GLU A 18 -16.98 -2.75 5.07
C GLU A 18 -16.60 -2.85 6.55
N TYR A 19 -15.60 -3.68 6.87
CA TYR A 19 -15.09 -3.83 8.24
C TYR A 19 -14.54 -2.52 8.79
N LEU A 20 -13.70 -1.81 8.05
CA LEU A 20 -13.12 -0.54 8.47
C LEU A 20 -14.19 0.56 8.62
N SER A 21 -15.15 0.61 7.71
CA SER A 21 -16.29 1.55 7.79
C SER A 21 -17.11 1.31 9.04
N TYR A 22 -17.39 0.04 9.37
CA TYR A 22 -18.09 -0.34 10.60
C TYR A 22 -17.33 0.07 11.87
N ASN A 23 -16.00 0.02 11.83
CA ASN A 23 -15.11 0.44 12.92
C ASN A 23 -14.80 1.95 12.92
N GLY A 24 -15.53 2.75 12.16
CA GLY A 24 -15.49 4.23 12.23
C GLY A 24 -14.43 4.89 11.35
N VAL A 25 -13.79 4.16 10.44
CA VAL A 25 -12.90 4.79 9.45
C VAL A 25 -13.74 5.52 8.40
N PRO A 26 -13.53 6.84 8.16
CA PRO A 26 -14.29 7.59 7.18
C PRO A 26 -14.09 7.04 5.75
N LYS A 27 -15.19 6.91 5.01
CA LYS A 27 -15.16 6.32 3.65
C LYS A 27 -14.33 7.13 2.66
N ASP A 28 -14.29 8.45 2.82
CA ASP A 28 -13.47 9.38 2.03
C ASP A 28 -11.95 9.21 2.23
N LYS A 29 -11.55 8.50 3.29
CA LYS A 29 -10.14 8.15 3.58
C LYS A 29 -9.74 6.79 3.06
N MET A 30 -10.64 6.08 2.38
CA MET A 30 -10.41 4.73 1.89
C MET A 30 -10.52 4.68 0.37
N VAL A 31 -9.52 4.10 -0.28
CA VAL A 31 -9.51 3.82 -1.71
C VAL A 31 -9.42 2.31 -1.90
N LEU A 32 -10.30 1.76 -2.72
CA LEU A 32 -10.36 0.32 -2.99
C LEU A 32 -9.62 0.00 -4.28
N GLU A 33 -8.81 -1.05 -4.20
CA GLU A 33 -8.26 -1.74 -5.35
C GLU A 33 -8.80 -3.19 -5.31
N THR A 34 -9.52 -3.62 -6.34
CA THR A 34 -10.30 -4.87 -6.36
C THR A 34 -9.97 -5.78 -7.55
N PHE A 35 -8.99 -5.43 -8.36
CA PHE A 35 -8.68 -6.15 -9.60
C PHE A 35 -7.50 -7.10 -9.48
N SER A 36 -6.68 -6.94 -8.46
CA SER A 36 -5.46 -7.72 -8.27
C SER A 36 -5.76 -9.18 -7.93
N THR A 37 -5.01 -10.08 -8.54
CA THR A 37 -5.08 -11.54 -8.32
C THR A 37 -3.80 -12.11 -7.73
N SER A 38 -2.78 -11.27 -7.54
CA SER A 38 -1.48 -11.64 -6.99
C SER A 38 -0.90 -10.55 -6.13
N THR A 39 0.08 -10.88 -5.28
CA THR A 39 0.79 -9.90 -4.45
C THR A 39 1.48 -8.82 -5.28
N VAL A 40 2.04 -9.20 -6.43
CA VAL A 40 2.69 -8.25 -7.35
C VAL A 40 1.68 -7.24 -7.87
N GLU A 41 0.51 -7.70 -8.33
CA GLU A 41 -0.57 -6.85 -8.80
C GLU A 41 -1.15 -5.98 -7.69
N ASN A 42 -1.33 -6.53 -6.48
CA ASN A 42 -1.76 -5.76 -5.30
C ASN A 42 -0.87 -4.52 -5.10
N ILE A 43 0.44 -4.71 -5.16
CA ILE A 43 1.41 -3.62 -4.96
C ILE A 43 1.44 -2.69 -6.16
N ALA A 44 1.47 -3.23 -7.39
CA ALA A 44 1.50 -2.44 -8.62
C ALA A 44 0.28 -1.52 -8.75
N TYR A 45 -0.92 -2.07 -8.58
CA TYR A 45 -2.16 -1.29 -8.69
C TYR A 45 -2.33 -0.31 -7.54
N SER A 46 -1.94 -0.70 -6.33
CA SER A 46 -1.92 0.24 -5.19
C SER A 46 -0.97 1.40 -5.42
N LYS A 47 0.21 1.16 -6.04
CA LYS A 47 1.15 2.22 -6.39
C LYS A 47 0.53 3.22 -7.37
N VAL A 48 -0.15 2.75 -8.41
CA VAL A 48 -0.82 3.63 -9.37
C VAL A 48 -1.87 4.52 -8.67
N LEU A 49 -2.61 3.97 -7.71
CA LEU A 49 -3.58 4.75 -6.93
C LEU A 49 -2.91 5.77 -6.01
N ILE A 50 -1.80 5.40 -5.38
CA ILE A 50 -1.00 6.30 -4.53
C ILE A 50 -0.47 7.46 -5.36
N ASP A 51 0.14 7.18 -6.52
CA ASP A 51 0.69 8.20 -7.40
C ASP A 51 -0.39 9.20 -7.85
N LYS A 52 -1.58 8.73 -8.23
CA LYS A 52 -2.71 9.59 -8.58
C LYS A 52 -3.16 10.49 -7.43
N LEU A 53 -3.27 9.92 -6.23
CA LEU A 53 -3.65 10.69 -5.03
C LEU A 53 -2.61 11.76 -4.67
N GLU A 54 -1.33 11.50 -4.94
CA GLU A 54 -0.29 12.49 -4.76
C GLU A 54 -0.38 13.63 -5.77
N GLU A 55 -0.59 13.29 -7.04
CA GLU A 55 -0.78 14.30 -8.10
C GLU A 55 -1.99 15.19 -7.81
N GLU A 56 -3.10 14.62 -7.36
CA GLU A 56 -4.30 15.38 -6.97
C GLU A 56 -4.00 16.32 -5.80
N LYS A 57 -3.31 15.85 -4.76
CA LYS A 57 -2.91 16.69 -3.62
C LYS A 57 -1.96 17.82 -4.01
N VAL A 58 -1.07 17.59 -4.96
CA VAL A 58 -0.18 18.65 -5.48
C VAL A 58 -1.00 19.71 -6.21
N LYS A 59 -1.90 19.31 -7.11
CA LYS A 59 -2.79 20.23 -7.83
C LYS A 59 -3.69 21.06 -6.88
N GLU A 60 -4.23 20.43 -5.83
CA GLU A 60 -5.03 21.15 -4.83
C GLU A 60 -4.20 22.18 -4.04
N ARG A 61 -2.93 21.86 -3.75
CA ARG A 61 -2.03 22.82 -3.07
C ARG A 61 -1.67 24.00 -3.97
N GLU A 62 -1.42 23.77 -5.24
CA GLU A 62 -1.15 24.81 -6.23
C GLU A 62 -2.38 25.75 -6.41
N HIS A 63 -3.60 25.19 -6.36
CA HIS A 63 -4.84 25.99 -6.46
C HIS A 63 -5.15 26.83 -5.21
N ARG A 64 -4.70 26.39 -4.02
CA ARG A 64 -4.91 27.12 -2.76
C ARG A 64 -4.01 28.34 -2.58
N GLY A 65 -3.01 28.55 -3.45
CA GLY A 65 -2.01 29.58 -3.32
C GLY A 65 -1.08 29.37 -2.10
N PRO A 66 0.00 30.13 -1.99
CA PRO A 66 0.90 30.03 -0.84
C PRO A 66 0.17 30.43 0.44
N VAL A 67 0.14 29.58 1.44
CA VAL A 67 -0.24 29.94 2.80
C VAL A 67 0.85 30.88 3.32
N ILE A 68 0.59 32.18 3.24
CA ILE A 68 1.48 33.21 3.78
C ILE A 68 1.39 33.13 5.29
N HIS A 69 2.29 32.40 5.93
CA HIS A 69 2.57 32.61 7.33
C HIS A 69 3.30 33.96 7.46
N SER A 70 2.68 34.94 8.07
CA SER A 70 3.07 36.33 8.11
C SER A 70 4.37 36.68 8.87
N GLU A 71 5.26 35.72 9.10
CA GLU A 71 6.49 35.91 9.87
C GLU A 71 7.75 35.23 9.28
N ALA A 72 7.79 34.88 8.00
CA ALA A 72 9.02 34.41 7.38
C ALA A 72 9.61 35.48 6.45
N PRO A 73 10.93 35.80 6.57
CA PRO A 73 11.58 36.70 5.64
C PRO A 73 11.52 36.12 4.22
N ALA A 74 11.38 37.00 3.23
CA ALA A 74 11.22 36.67 1.81
C ALA A 74 12.36 35.77 1.30
N GLY A 75 12.15 34.46 1.39
CA GLY A 75 12.95 33.41 0.80
C GLY A 75 11.98 32.41 0.23
N PHE A 76 12.20 32.00 -1.01
CA PHE A 76 11.42 30.97 -1.68
C PHE A 76 11.26 29.76 -0.75
N VAL A 77 10.05 29.50 -0.28
CA VAL A 77 9.73 28.25 0.42
C VAL A 77 9.64 27.19 -0.65
N GLU A 78 10.75 26.53 -0.90
CA GLU A 78 10.78 25.29 -1.64
C GLU A 78 9.92 24.29 -0.86
N VAL A 79 8.75 23.97 -1.38
CA VAL A 79 7.85 22.98 -0.75
C VAL A 79 8.57 21.65 -0.86
N GLU A 80 9.28 21.30 0.20
CA GLU A 80 9.99 20.03 0.32
C GLU A 80 8.99 18.89 0.05
N LYS A 81 9.12 18.24 -1.09
CA LYS A 81 8.35 17.04 -1.45
C LYS A 81 8.73 15.94 -0.45
N ARG A 82 8.01 15.86 0.65
CA ARG A 82 8.21 14.74 1.59
C ARG A 82 7.82 13.46 0.87
N PRO A 83 8.74 12.49 0.75
CA PRO A 83 8.44 11.22 0.10
C PRO A 83 7.30 10.52 0.85
N VAL A 84 6.35 9.99 0.09
CA VAL A 84 5.23 9.22 0.66
C VAL A 84 5.76 8.05 1.47
N GLN A 85 5.21 7.89 2.64
CA GLN A 85 5.48 6.75 3.52
C GLN A 85 4.31 5.77 3.41
N VAL A 86 4.60 4.55 3.03
CA VAL A 86 3.58 3.51 2.83
C VAL A 86 3.72 2.43 3.89
N GLY A 87 2.65 2.15 4.61
CA GLY A 87 2.54 1.01 5.52
C GLY A 87 1.85 -0.17 4.82
N ILE A 88 2.49 -1.33 4.79
CA ILE A 88 1.88 -2.57 4.30
C ILE A 88 1.46 -3.41 5.50
N LEU A 89 0.15 -3.54 5.69
CA LEU A 89 -0.43 -4.43 6.69
C LEU A 89 -0.70 -5.79 6.05
N THR A 90 -0.02 -6.82 6.52
CA THR A 90 -0.18 -8.19 6.05
C THR A 90 0.29 -9.20 7.10
N SER A 91 0.12 -10.51 6.85
CA SER A 91 0.58 -11.56 7.74
C SER A 91 2.09 -11.51 7.94
N ASN A 92 2.55 -11.85 9.15
CA ASN A 92 3.95 -11.77 9.53
C ASN A 92 4.91 -12.57 8.61
N PHE A 93 4.49 -13.76 8.12
CA PHE A 93 5.26 -14.57 7.18
C PHE A 93 5.34 -13.94 5.77
N HIS A 94 4.38 -13.09 5.40
CA HIS A 94 4.25 -12.51 4.05
C HIS A 94 4.94 -11.15 3.89
N ILE A 95 5.22 -10.47 5.01
CA ILE A 95 5.66 -9.07 5.02
C ILE A 95 6.98 -8.84 4.29
N PHE A 96 7.90 -9.81 4.38
CA PHE A 96 9.20 -9.71 3.73
C PHE A 96 9.05 -9.67 2.20
N ARG A 97 8.27 -10.58 1.63
CA ARG A 97 8.01 -10.64 0.18
C ARG A 97 7.28 -9.38 -0.31
N ALA A 98 6.24 -8.97 0.38
CA ALA A 98 5.48 -7.76 0.03
C ALA A 98 6.36 -6.51 0.03
N ARG A 99 7.26 -6.37 1.01
CA ARG A 99 8.18 -5.25 1.09
C ARG A 99 9.19 -5.26 -0.07
N MET A 100 9.81 -6.39 -0.38
CA MET A 100 10.77 -6.49 -1.50
C MET A 100 10.13 -6.13 -2.84
N ILE A 101 8.91 -6.60 -3.09
CA ILE A 101 8.15 -6.24 -4.29
C ILE A 101 7.87 -4.73 -4.32
N ALA A 102 7.42 -4.15 -3.21
CA ALA A 102 7.12 -2.73 -3.12
C ALA A 102 8.34 -1.83 -3.36
N GLU A 103 9.49 -2.19 -2.79
CA GLU A 103 10.76 -1.50 -3.01
C GLU A 103 11.17 -1.55 -4.49
N LYS A 104 11.01 -2.69 -5.16
CA LYS A 104 11.27 -2.83 -6.59
C LYS A 104 10.33 -1.98 -7.46
N TRP A 105 9.06 -1.89 -7.08
CA TRP A 105 8.08 -1.04 -7.77
C TRP A 105 8.25 0.45 -7.47
N GLY A 106 9.32 0.82 -6.76
CA GLY A 106 9.73 2.21 -6.55
C GLY A 106 8.93 2.92 -5.46
N ILE A 107 8.40 2.21 -4.47
CA ILE A 107 7.84 2.82 -3.27
C ILE A 107 9.00 3.13 -2.30
N PRO A 108 9.40 4.40 -2.10
CA PRO A 108 10.70 4.72 -1.51
C PRO A 108 10.80 4.46 -0.01
N LYS A 109 9.67 4.48 0.71
CA LYS A 109 9.64 4.23 2.17
C LYS A 109 8.49 3.29 2.51
N VAL A 110 8.82 2.01 2.64
CA VAL A 110 7.86 0.95 2.98
C VAL A 110 8.06 0.46 4.39
N TYR A 111 7.00 0.53 5.18
CA TYR A 111 6.94 -0.01 6.54
C TYR A 111 6.07 -1.25 6.56
N GLY A 112 6.59 -2.35 7.09
CA GLY A 112 5.81 -3.56 7.30
C GLY A 112 5.06 -3.51 8.62
N ILE A 113 3.77 -3.77 8.62
CA ILE A 113 2.92 -3.88 9.80
C ILE A 113 2.43 -5.33 9.88
N PRO A 114 3.09 -6.19 10.70
CA PRO A 114 2.76 -7.60 10.74
C PRO A 114 1.46 -7.87 11.52
N SER A 115 0.53 -8.62 10.93
CA SER A 115 -0.54 -9.26 11.65
C SER A 115 -0.12 -10.65 12.14
N LYS A 116 -0.67 -11.08 13.28
CA LYS A 116 -0.39 -12.41 13.83
C LYS A 116 -0.99 -13.48 12.95
N SER A 117 -0.25 -14.57 12.77
CA SER A 117 -0.70 -15.78 12.08
C SER A 117 -0.93 -16.91 13.06
N ASP A 118 -1.72 -17.91 12.66
CA ASP A 118 -1.93 -19.12 13.44
C ASP A 118 -0.60 -19.86 13.66
N PRO A 119 -0.18 -20.13 14.89
CA PRO A 119 1.10 -20.79 15.18
C PRO A 119 1.24 -22.19 14.57
N ILE A 120 0.13 -22.92 14.41
CA ILE A 120 0.13 -24.28 13.87
C ILE A 120 0.42 -24.26 12.37
N LEU A 121 -0.16 -23.30 11.65
CA LEU A 121 0.02 -23.14 10.21
C LEU A 121 1.30 -22.40 9.83
N PHE A 122 1.91 -21.68 10.77
CA PHE A 122 3.03 -20.80 10.51
C PHE A 122 4.22 -21.47 9.81
N PRO A 123 4.71 -22.67 10.20
CA PRO A 123 5.82 -23.33 9.50
C PRO A 123 5.50 -23.64 8.04
N HIS A 124 4.30 -24.15 7.75
CA HIS A 124 3.85 -24.43 6.40
C HIS A 124 3.77 -23.15 5.54
N LEU A 125 3.23 -22.08 6.11
CA LEU A 125 3.12 -20.79 5.45
C LEU A 125 4.50 -20.20 5.15
N CYS A 126 5.47 -20.35 6.04
CA CYS A 126 6.85 -19.91 5.79
C CYS A 126 7.50 -20.66 4.63
N VAL A 127 7.34 -21.99 4.55
CA VAL A 127 7.85 -22.77 3.42
C VAL A 127 7.23 -22.32 2.10
N ARG A 128 5.91 -22.13 2.08
CA ARG A 128 5.19 -21.60 0.91
C ARG A 128 5.73 -20.23 0.49
N GLU A 129 6.00 -19.34 1.42
CA GLU A 129 6.55 -18.01 1.12
C GLU A 129 7.99 -18.08 0.61
N CYS A 130 8.82 -18.98 1.14
CA CYS A 130 10.16 -19.20 0.60
C CYS A 130 10.12 -19.60 -0.88
N LEU A 131 9.23 -20.52 -1.24
CA LEU A 131 9.04 -20.95 -2.63
C LEU A 131 8.49 -19.79 -3.50
N ALA A 132 7.56 -19.01 -2.97
CA ALA A 132 7.02 -17.83 -3.66
C ALA A 132 8.10 -16.78 -3.92
N ILE A 133 8.99 -16.53 -2.96
CA ILE A 133 10.13 -15.60 -3.10
C ILE A 133 11.07 -16.09 -4.21
N ILE A 134 11.43 -17.40 -4.23
CA ILE A 134 12.26 -17.96 -5.29
C ILE A 134 11.60 -17.78 -6.65
N LYS A 135 10.32 -18.11 -6.77
CA LYS A 135 9.54 -17.91 -8.00
C LYS A 135 9.56 -16.44 -8.45
N ASP A 136 9.21 -15.51 -7.57
CA ASP A 136 9.12 -14.10 -7.91
C ASP A 136 10.50 -13.53 -8.30
N ARG A 137 11.57 -14.01 -7.69
CA ARG A 137 12.94 -13.63 -8.07
C ARG A 137 13.33 -14.15 -9.45
N LEU A 138 12.98 -15.39 -9.77
CA LEU A 138 13.23 -15.98 -11.10
C LEU A 138 12.41 -15.29 -12.19
N MET A 139 11.20 -14.84 -11.87
CA MET A 139 10.33 -14.12 -12.80
C MET A 139 10.67 -12.62 -12.91
N GLY A 140 11.65 -12.15 -12.15
CA GLY A 140 12.04 -10.75 -12.16
C GLY A 140 11.04 -9.82 -11.46
N ASN A 141 10.24 -10.29 -10.52
CA ASN A 141 9.27 -9.50 -9.76
C ASN A 141 9.87 -8.86 -8.49
N MET A 142 11.08 -9.23 -8.14
CA MET A 142 11.87 -8.73 -7.00
C MET A 142 13.27 -8.31 -7.43
#